data_4f01d212730136fcbb8075a4d30a4850
#
_entry.id   4f01d212730136fcbb8075a4d30a4850
#
_cell.length_a   1.000
_cell.length_b   1.000
_cell.length_c   1.000
_cell.angle_alpha   90.00
_cell.angle_beta   90.00
_cell.angle_gamma   90.00
#
_symmetry.space_group_name_H-M   'P 1'
#
loop_
_entity.id
_entity.type
_entity.pdbx_description
1 polymer ?
#
loop_
_entity_poly.entity_id
_entity_poly.type
_entity_poly.pdbx_seq_one_letter_code
_entity_poly.pdbx_strand_id
1 'polypeptide(L)'
;MTRLSRIQLQMMEQAIFLPMVISILNRDLTQLNQHQPFKLNDPYIQLITSALKEAQKALYELKQHLRKEKMKVQQIEHDEGFTTYLFIINGYEEKHKYFNPRIRHRIVX
;
A
#
# COMPACT_ATOMS: atom_id res chain seq x y z
N MET A 1 22.36 -2.93 -8.14
CA MET A 1 21.87 -4.27 -7.92
C MET A 1 21.40 -4.45 -6.48
N THR A 2 20.24 -5.06 -6.29
CA THR A 2 19.70 -5.17 -4.94
C THR A 2 20.19 -6.43 -4.23
N ARG A 3 20.39 -6.32 -2.93
CA ARG A 3 20.71 -7.46 -2.08
C ARG A 3 19.45 -8.15 -1.56
N LEU A 4 18.29 -7.54 -1.80
CA LEU A 4 17.03 -8.08 -1.31
C LEU A 4 16.61 -9.25 -2.16
N SER A 5 16.09 -10.30 -1.54
CA SER A 5 15.48 -11.39 -2.27
C SER A 5 14.20 -10.89 -2.94
N ARG A 6 13.71 -11.67 -3.90
CA ARG A 6 12.45 -11.31 -4.56
C ARG A 6 11.32 -11.21 -3.55
N ILE A 7 11.27 -12.14 -2.61
CA ILE A 7 10.20 -12.13 -1.61
C ILE A 7 10.31 -10.90 -0.71
N GLN A 8 11.53 -10.57 -0.29
CA GLN A 8 11.74 -9.39 0.54
C GLN A 8 11.34 -8.12 -0.21
N LEU A 9 11.73 -8.03 -1.48
CA LEU A 9 11.38 -6.86 -2.27
C LEU A 9 9.86 -6.74 -2.42
N GLN A 10 9.18 -7.85 -2.66
CA GLN A 10 7.73 -7.84 -2.77
C GLN A 10 7.07 -7.38 -1.48
N MET A 11 7.58 -7.84 -0.34
CA MET A 11 7.03 -7.44 0.94
C MET A 11 7.20 -5.94 1.16
N MET A 12 8.37 -5.41 0.82
CA MET A 12 8.62 -3.98 0.96
C MET A 12 7.70 -3.17 0.06
N GLU A 13 7.50 -3.63 -1.18
CA GLU A 13 6.60 -2.93 -2.10
C GLU A 13 5.16 -3.00 -1.63
N GLN A 14 4.74 -4.11 -1.06
CA GLN A 14 3.39 -4.20 -0.50
C GLN A 14 3.22 -3.22 0.65
N ALA A 15 4.27 -2.98 1.42
CA ALA A 15 4.20 -2.01 2.50
C ALA A 15 4.00 -0.59 1.97
N ILE A 16 4.40 -0.34 0.73
CA ILE A 16 4.16 0.94 0.07
C ILE A 16 2.73 0.99 -0.49
N PHE A 17 2.31 -0.06 -1.19
CA PHE A 17 1.08 -0.01 -1.98
C PHE A 17 -0.18 -0.28 -1.18
N LEU A 18 -0.13 -1.16 -0.17
CA LEU A 18 -1.34 -1.47 0.59
C LEU A 18 -1.94 -0.25 1.28
N PRO A 19 -1.16 0.62 1.94
CA PRO A 19 -1.76 1.83 2.50
C PRO A 19 -2.40 2.71 1.44
N MET A 20 -1.83 2.77 0.24
CA MET A 20 -2.42 3.56 -0.85
C MET A 20 -3.75 2.97 -1.29
N VAL A 21 -3.82 1.64 -1.42
CA VAL A 21 -5.05 0.97 -1.80
C VAL A 21 -6.13 1.24 -0.74
N ILE A 22 -5.76 1.14 0.53
CA ILE A 22 -6.70 1.38 1.62
C ILE A 22 -7.23 2.81 1.57
N SER A 23 -6.34 3.78 1.32
CA SER A 23 -6.77 5.18 1.21
C SER A 23 -7.74 5.37 0.06
N ILE A 24 -7.48 4.74 -1.07
CA ILE A 24 -8.35 4.88 -2.24
C ILE A 24 -9.71 4.26 -1.96
N LEU A 25 -9.74 3.08 -1.37
CA LEU A 25 -11.00 2.42 -1.06
C LEU A 25 -11.81 3.22 -0.04
N ASN A 26 -11.15 3.78 0.98
CA ASN A 26 -11.84 4.62 1.96
C ASN A 26 -12.41 5.87 1.30
N ARG A 27 -11.66 6.50 0.42
CA ARG A 27 -12.14 7.68 -0.27
C ARG A 27 -13.35 7.36 -1.14
N ASP A 28 -13.27 6.25 -1.89
CA ASP A 28 -14.38 5.84 -2.75
C ASP A 28 -15.63 5.57 -1.92
N LEU A 29 -15.47 4.88 -0.81
CA LEU A 29 -16.61 4.58 0.05
C LEU A 29 -17.24 5.85 0.60
N THR A 30 -16.40 6.80 1.03
CA THR A 30 -16.88 8.07 1.54
C THR A 30 -17.64 8.84 0.48
N GLN A 31 -17.12 8.89 -0.75
CA GLN A 31 -17.76 9.62 -1.83
C GLN A 31 -19.10 8.99 -2.20
N LEU A 32 -19.18 7.68 -2.21
CA LEU A 32 -20.44 7.01 -2.51
C LEU A 32 -21.49 7.35 -1.46
N ASN A 33 -21.10 7.36 -0.20
CA ASN A 33 -22.03 7.67 0.89
C ASN A 33 -22.45 9.14 0.90
N GLN A 34 -21.59 10.04 0.41
CA GLN A 34 -21.91 11.46 0.40
C GLN A 34 -22.85 11.84 -0.73
N HIS A 35 -22.63 11.28 -1.91
CA HIS A 35 -23.38 11.71 -3.09
C HIS A 35 -24.71 10.99 -3.23
N GLN A 36 -24.79 9.76 -2.81
CA GLN A 36 -26.01 8.98 -2.83
C GLN A 36 -26.07 8.10 -1.60
N PRO A 37 -27.17 8.19 -0.84
CA PRO A 37 -27.30 7.29 0.31
C PRO A 37 -27.57 5.88 -0.18
N PHE A 38 -26.58 5.03 -0.10
CA PHE A 38 -26.71 3.65 -0.52
C PHE A 38 -27.21 2.80 0.63
N LYS A 39 -27.99 1.79 0.27
CA LYS A 39 -28.47 0.84 1.25
C LYS A 39 -27.32 -0.04 1.71
N LEU A 40 -27.41 -0.54 2.93
CA LEU A 40 -26.35 -1.39 3.49
C LEU A 40 -26.11 -2.65 2.68
N ASN A 41 -27.14 -3.14 2.00
CA ASN A 41 -27.00 -4.34 1.19
C ASN A 41 -26.69 -4.05 -0.28
N ASP A 42 -26.32 -2.81 -0.59
CA ASP A 42 -25.91 -2.49 -1.95
C ASP A 42 -24.69 -3.34 -2.32
N PRO A 43 -24.77 -4.11 -3.43
CA PRO A 43 -23.65 -5.01 -3.77
C PRO A 43 -22.34 -4.29 -4.02
N TYR A 44 -22.39 -3.09 -4.57
CA TYR A 44 -21.15 -2.34 -4.83
C TYR A 44 -20.50 -1.89 -3.54
N ILE A 45 -21.31 -1.40 -2.61
CA ILE A 45 -20.81 -1.02 -1.29
C ILE A 45 -20.22 -2.23 -0.58
N GLN A 46 -20.88 -3.38 -0.68
CA GLN A 46 -20.38 -4.59 -0.05
C GLN A 46 -19.05 -5.03 -0.66
N LEU A 47 -18.92 -4.88 -1.98
CA LEU A 47 -17.69 -5.24 -2.65
C LEU A 47 -16.52 -4.38 -2.16
N ILE A 48 -16.74 -3.06 -2.09
CA ILE A 48 -15.69 -2.15 -1.63
C ILE A 48 -15.35 -2.42 -0.17
N THR A 49 -16.36 -2.65 0.65
CA THR A 49 -16.15 -2.93 2.07
C THR A 49 -15.35 -4.22 2.26
N SER A 50 -15.67 -5.25 1.50
CA SER A 50 -14.93 -6.51 1.58
C SER A 50 -13.48 -6.33 1.14
N ALA A 51 -13.27 -5.59 0.05
CA ALA A 51 -11.91 -5.34 -0.42
C ALA A 51 -11.11 -4.55 0.61
N LEU A 52 -11.75 -3.59 1.26
CA LEU A 52 -11.09 -2.79 2.29
C LEU A 52 -10.69 -3.67 3.48
N LYS A 53 -11.59 -4.55 3.92
CA LYS A 53 -11.27 -5.44 5.02
C LYS A 53 -10.11 -6.36 4.68
N GLU A 54 -10.10 -6.89 3.46
CA GLU A 54 -9.01 -7.76 3.05
C GLU A 54 -7.69 -7.02 2.97
N ALA A 55 -7.71 -5.79 2.47
CA ALA A 55 -6.49 -5.00 2.38
C ALA A 55 -5.96 -4.65 3.77
N GLN A 56 -6.86 -4.32 4.70
CA GLN A 56 -6.46 -4.01 6.07
C GLN A 56 -5.87 -5.23 6.76
N LYS A 57 -6.46 -6.40 6.54
CA LYS A 57 -5.94 -7.63 7.10
C LYS A 57 -4.57 -7.95 6.54
N ALA A 58 -4.42 -7.79 5.23
CA ALA A 58 -3.14 -8.05 4.58
C ALA A 58 -2.05 -7.12 5.13
N LEU A 59 -2.39 -5.85 5.31
CA LEU A 59 -1.42 -4.90 5.84
C LEU A 59 -1.03 -5.23 7.27
N TYR A 60 -2.00 -5.62 8.08
CA TYR A 60 -1.73 -5.98 9.45
C TYR A 60 -0.75 -7.17 9.53
N GLU A 61 -1.04 -8.21 8.74
CA GLU A 61 -0.18 -9.38 8.72
C GLU A 61 1.21 -9.05 8.16
N LEU A 62 1.24 -8.21 7.15
CA LEU A 62 2.50 -7.79 6.57
C LEU A 62 3.36 -7.03 7.58
N LYS A 63 2.75 -6.12 8.32
CA LYS A 63 3.50 -5.34 9.32
C LYS A 63 4.09 -6.24 10.40
N GLN A 64 3.35 -7.25 10.82
CA GLN A 64 3.88 -8.19 11.80
C GLN A 64 5.05 -8.97 11.23
N HIS A 65 4.94 -9.38 9.98
CA HIS A 65 6.00 -10.13 9.33
C HIS A 65 7.25 -9.26 9.16
N LEU A 66 7.06 -8.00 8.75
CA LEU A 66 8.19 -7.08 8.60
C LEU A 66 8.90 -6.88 9.94
N ARG A 67 8.12 -6.70 10.99
CA ARG A 67 8.72 -6.49 12.31
C ARG A 67 9.51 -7.72 12.75
N LYS A 68 8.96 -8.88 12.51
CA LYS A 68 9.62 -10.13 12.87
C LYS A 68 10.93 -10.31 12.13
N GLU A 69 10.95 -9.93 10.85
CA GLU A 69 12.13 -10.05 10.01
C GLU A 69 13.06 -8.84 10.13
N LYS A 70 12.73 -7.88 10.97
CA LYS A 70 13.50 -6.64 11.17
C LYS A 70 13.65 -5.87 9.88
N MET A 71 12.54 -5.74 9.19
CA MET A 71 12.45 -5.01 7.93
C MET A 71 11.62 -3.75 8.13
N LYS A 72 12.00 -2.68 7.44
CA LYS A 72 11.31 -1.41 7.58
C LYS A 72 11.35 -0.64 6.26
N VAL A 73 10.28 0.08 5.98
CA VAL A 73 10.16 0.94 4.81
C VAL A 73 9.87 2.35 5.28
N GLN A 74 10.65 3.32 4.79
CA GLN A 74 10.46 4.73 5.12
C GLN A 74 10.45 5.55 3.85
N GLN A 75 9.53 6.50 3.75
CA GLN A 75 9.57 7.47 2.67
C GLN A 75 10.54 8.56 3.08
N ILE A 76 11.57 8.80 2.26
CA ILE A 76 12.59 9.79 2.61
C ILE A 76 12.58 11.01 1.70
N GLU A 77 12.06 10.90 0.48
CA GLU A 77 11.98 12.03 -0.44
C GLU A 77 10.74 11.91 -1.29
N HIS A 78 10.19 13.05 -1.64
CA HIS A 78 9.01 13.09 -2.50
C HIS A 78 9.01 14.39 -3.27
N ASP A 79 8.89 14.29 -4.60
CA ASP A 79 8.71 15.47 -5.41
C ASP A 79 7.63 15.17 -6.46
N GLU A 80 7.49 16.04 -7.45
CA GLU A 80 6.41 15.87 -8.41
C GLU A 80 6.57 14.63 -9.28
N GLY A 81 7.79 14.21 -9.53
CA GLY A 81 8.05 13.10 -10.42
C GLY A 81 8.33 11.79 -9.74
N PHE A 82 8.94 11.82 -8.57
CA PHE A 82 9.45 10.63 -7.93
C PHE A 82 9.21 10.62 -6.44
N THR A 83 9.11 9.42 -5.90
CA THR A 83 9.12 9.19 -4.46
C THR A 83 10.21 8.19 -4.15
N THR A 84 11.05 8.51 -3.17
CA THR A 84 12.14 7.64 -2.78
C THR A 84 11.85 7.02 -1.42
N TYR A 85 12.00 5.71 -1.35
CA TYR A 85 11.81 4.96 -0.12
C TYR A 85 13.12 4.34 0.31
N LEU A 86 13.32 4.27 1.62
CA LEU A 86 14.45 3.58 2.21
C LEU A 86 13.98 2.23 2.71
N PHE A 87 14.57 1.16 2.17
CA PHE A 87 14.30 -0.20 2.60
C PHE A 87 15.39 -0.62 3.56
N ILE A 88 15.02 -1.04 4.77
CA ILE A 88 15.97 -1.39 5.82
C ILE A 88 15.74 -2.85 6.22
N ILE A 89 16.81 -3.64 6.20
CA ILE A 89 16.78 -5.02 6.68
C ILE A 89 18.01 -5.24 7.56
N ASN A 90 17.77 -5.52 8.85
CA ASN A 90 18.86 -5.82 9.77
C ASN A 90 19.98 -4.77 9.69
N GLY A 91 19.59 -3.50 9.59
CA GLY A 91 20.58 -2.43 9.50
C GLY A 91 21.13 -2.16 8.13
N TYR A 92 20.92 -3.07 7.17
CA TYR A 92 21.30 -2.81 5.78
C TYR A 92 20.24 -1.92 5.13
N GLU A 93 20.69 -0.89 4.43
CA GLU A 93 19.79 0.09 3.85
C GLU A 93 19.93 0.13 2.34
N GLU A 94 18.80 0.29 1.65
CA GLU A 94 18.76 0.43 0.21
C GLU A 94 17.71 1.47 -0.15
N LYS A 95 18.08 2.37 -1.08
CA LYS A 95 17.13 3.36 -1.58
C LYS A 95 16.46 2.85 -2.83
N HIS A 96 15.15 3.04 -2.91
CA HIS A 96 14.38 2.68 -4.09
C HIS A 96 13.54 3.86 -4.52
N LYS A 97 13.69 4.25 -5.77
CA LYS A 97 13.01 5.41 -6.32
C LYS A 97 11.89 4.95 -7.25
N TYR A 98 10.71 5.46 -7.02
CA TYR A 98 9.54 5.11 -7.82
C TYR A 98 8.99 6.33 -8.52
N PHE A 99 8.67 6.16 -9.79
CA PHE A 99 8.06 7.20 -10.61
C PHE A 99 6.58 7.32 -10.19
N ASN A 100 6.15 8.51 -9.79
CA ASN A 100 4.81 8.68 -9.22
C ASN A 100 3.67 8.16 -10.12
N PRO A 101 3.63 8.49 -11.41
CA PRO A 101 2.57 7.94 -12.25
C PRO A 101 2.59 6.42 -12.31
N ARG A 102 3.78 5.81 -12.23
CA ARG A 102 3.89 4.36 -12.26
C ARG A 102 3.29 3.73 -11.02
N ILE A 103 3.51 4.32 -9.85
CA ILE A 103 2.91 3.82 -8.63
C ILE A 103 1.39 3.89 -8.74
N ARG A 104 0.90 5.03 -9.21
CA ARG A 104 -0.53 5.23 -9.39
C ARG A 104 -1.13 4.22 -10.35
N HIS A 105 -0.44 3.95 -11.43
CA HIS A 105 -0.90 2.99 -12.44
C HIS A 105 -1.00 1.58 -11.84
N ARG A 106 -0.04 1.18 -11.03
CA ARG A 106 -0.04 -0.15 -10.44
C ARG A 106 -1.19 -0.34 -9.47
N ILE A 107 -1.62 0.73 -8.83
CA ILE A 107 -2.72 0.65 -7.88
C ILE A 107 -4.05 0.47 -8.60
N VAL A 108 -4.26 1.12 -9.74
CA VAL A 108 -5.52 1.04 -10.48
C VAL A 108 -5.59 -0.06 -11.50
N UNK A 109 -4.48 -0.33 -11.71
CA UNK A 109 -4.41 -1.32 -12.71
C UNK A 109 -4.99 -2.41 -12.69
#